data_4cffc5c9933e888ab10cf0c3417199c4
#
_entry.id   4cffc5c9933e888ab10cf0c3417199c4
#
_cell.length_a   1.000
_cell.length_b   1.000
_cell.length_c   1.000
_cell.angle_alpha   90.00
_cell.angle_beta   90.00
_cell.angle_gamma   90.00
#
_symmetry.space_group_name_H-M   'P 1'
#
loop_
_entity.id
_entity.type
_entity.pdbx_description
1 polymer ?
#
loop_
_entity_poly.entity_id
_entity_poly.type
_entity_poly.pdbx_seq_one_letter_code
_entity_poly.pdbx_strand_id
1 'polypeptide(L)'
;MKLTVFQADQGDCLLLTSRDGRNLLVDGGMPAAYRDYVAPTLAELATAGQDLDLVYVSHTDRDHIGGILNLMDDILAWRVYDYQVRSANPSFPRPGSPRPPRVKAMWYNAFKDQVEDNQGAIEDQLVANLRFANLNPLILNPEFSEDFAQAAELVGELVTSVKDGLLLAGRVGPHQLNIPLNAEFGGRLAFVDEAPPNFPLGSLSLSVIGPFRRNLEKVRDEWNKWLRDNQAVVEEIRAGQAGDLAGISPEERQAAEAMLDEGQQVLSFILALATELGRRNLVTPPNLASLMLLAEEDGKSVLLTGDGHSDEIVTGLERLGRLDGDGRLHVNVLKVQHHGSEHNVREKFFQDITADHYIFCANGAHHNPDLAVLDALIDQRLVGDDRRRFKLWFNSSSRLASRPSYQEHMRKVEALVSGRAAQSRGRLKYRFLNRGSKFKVPV
;
A
#
# COMPACT_ATOMS: atom_id res chain seq x y z
N MET A 1 -6.32 -23.26 -0.89
CA MET A 1 -5.72 -22.04 -1.49
C MET A 1 -4.20 -22.08 -1.44
N LYS A 2 -3.53 -21.22 -2.23
CA LYS A 2 -2.06 -21.08 -2.26
C LYS A 2 -1.72 -19.61 -2.13
N LEU A 3 -0.77 -19.29 -1.26
CA LEU A 3 -0.32 -17.91 -1.09
C LEU A 3 1.15 -17.77 -1.52
N THR A 4 1.41 -16.87 -2.46
CA THR A 4 2.75 -16.48 -2.89
C THR A 4 3.02 -15.06 -2.38
N VAL A 5 4.15 -14.85 -1.74
CA VAL A 5 4.60 -13.54 -1.25
C VAL A 5 5.83 -13.14 -2.05
N PHE A 6 5.79 -11.94 -2.62
CA PHE A 6 6.87 -11.43 -3.45
C PHE A 6 7.88 -10.60 -2.65
N GLN A 7 9.09 -10.53 -3.17
CA GLN A 7 10.00 -9.46 -2.81
C GLN A 7 9.43 -8.16 -3.39
N ALA A 8 8.89 -7.32 -2.55
CA ALA A 8 8.15 -6.12 -2.94
C ALA A 8 8.86 -4.82 -2.52
N ASP A 9 10.16 -4.94 -2.17
CA ASP A 9 10.96 -3.91 -1.52
C ASP A 9 10.39 -3.59 -0.13
N GLN A 10 10.03 -2.34 0.17
CA GLN A 10 9.42 -2.00 1.46
C GLN A 10 7.92 -2.30 1.51
N GLY A 11 7.29 -2.59 0.36
CA GLY A 11 5.84 -2.67 0.23
C GLY A 11 5.26 -4.08 0.22
N ASP A 12 3.96 -4.13 -0.04
CA ASP A 12 3.17 -5.35 -0.11
C ASP A 12 2.96 -5.82 -1.55
N CYS A 13 3.19 -7.10 -1.82
CA CYS A 13 2.69 -7.76 -3.02
C CYS A 13 2.50 -9.26 -2.75
N LEU A 14 1.25 -9.72 -2.83
CA LEU A 14 0.89 -11.11 -2.59
C LEU A 14 -0.02 -11.62 -3.71
N LEU A 15 0.12 -12.90 -4.04
CA LEU A 15 -0.79 -13.57 -4.98
C LEU A 15 -1.46 -14.73 -4.26
N LEU A 16 -2.78 -14.63 -4.08
CA LEU A 16 -3.61 -15.69 -3.53
C LEU A 16 -4.31 -16.42 -4.68
N THR A 17 -4.07 -17.73 -4.78
CA THR A 17 -4.72 -18.59 -5.78
C THR A 17 -5.64 -19.58 -5.07
N SER A 18 -6.92 -19.57 -5.45
CA SER A 18 -7.92 -20.51 -4.96
C SER A 18 -7.65 -21.95 -5.43
N ARG A 19 -8.35 -22.89 -4.84
CA ARG A 19 -8.28 -24.30 -5.25
C ARG A 19 -8.76 -24.50 -6.70
N ASP A 20 -9.76 -23.76 -7.12
CA ASP A 20 -10.32 -23.80 -8.48
C ASP A 20 -9.58 -22.88 -9.48
N GLY A 21 -8.42 -22.31 -9.09
CA GLY A 21 -7.52 -21.59 -9.98
C GLY A 21 -7.85 -20.11 -10.17
N ARG A 22 -8.67 -19.49 -9.32
CA ARG A 22 -8.88 -18.04 -9.34
C ARG A 22 -7.71 -17.32 -8.70
N ASN A 23 -7.28 -16.24 -9.30
CA ASN A 23 -6.11 -15.47 -8.87
C ASN A 23 -6.53 -14.09 -8.35
N LEU A 24 -6.19 -13.81 -7.08
CA LEU A 24 -6.29 -12.51 -6.43
C LEU A 24 -4.88 -11.95 -6.25
N LEU A 25 -4.56 -10.85 -6.93
CA LEU A 25 -3.34 -10.06 -6.66
C LEU A 25 -3.66 -9.01 -5.62
N VAL A 26 -2.89 -9.01 -4.55
CA VAL A 26 -2.98 -8.09 -3.42
C VAL A 26 -1.82 -7.13 -3.47
N ASP A 27 -2.07 -5.87 -3.74
CA ASP A 27 -1.08 -4.81 -3.90
C ASP A 27 0.00 -5.11 -4.94
N GLY A 28 0.88 -4.17 -5.22
CA GLY A 28 1.88 -4.29 -6.27
C GLY A 28 3.32 -4.11 -5.82
N GLY A 29 3.53 -3.67 -4.58
CA GLY A 29 4.85 -3.27 -4.10
C GLY A 29 5.39 -2.02 -4.77
N MET A 30 6.67 -1.76 -4.56
CA MET A 30 7.37 -0.66 -5.22
C MET A 30 7.50 -0.89 -6.72
N PRO A 31 7.47 0.17 -7.56
CA PRO A 31 7.56 0.05 -9.02
C PRO A 31 8.76 -0.76 -9.54
N ALA A 32 9.93 -0.62 -8.90
CA ALA A 32 11.12 -1.38 -9.27
C ALA A 32 10.96 -2.87 -8.94
N ALA A 33 10.47 -3.17 -7.75
CA ALA A 33 10.22 -4.55 -7.31
C ALA A 33 9.17 -5.25 -8.19
N TYR A 34 8.14 -4.53 -8.62
CA TYR A 34 7.18 -5.05 -9.59
C TYR A 34 7.88 -5.51 -10.87
N ARG A 35 8.69 -4.65 -11.50
CA ARG A 35 9.37 -4.97 -12.76
C ARG A 35 10.31 -6.17 -12.62
N ASP A 36 11.08 -6.19 -11.53
CA ASP A 36 12.16 -7.16 -11.36
C ASP A 36 11.66 -8.52 -10.85
N TYR A 37 10.60 -8.56 -10.04
CA TYR A 37 10.19 -9.75 -9.30
C TYR A 37 8.76 -10.20 -9.55
N VAL A 38 7.81 -9.26 -9.74
CA VAL A 38 6.37 -9.59 -9.87
C VAL A 38 6.00 -9.84 -11.33
N ALA A 39 6.32 -8.92 -12.24
CA ALA A 39 5.97 -8.99 -13.65
C ALA A 39 6.39 -10.29 -14.33
N PRO A 40 7.60 -10.87 -14.10
CA PRO A 40 7.95 -12.17 -14.68
C PRO A 40 7.03 -13.29 -14.25
N THR A 41 6.59 -13.29 -12.97
CA THR A 41 5.65 -14.30 -12.46
C THR A 41 4.26 -14.13 -13.04
N LEU A 42 3.78 -12.89 -13.19
CA LEU A 42 2.50 -12.61 -13.83
C LEU A 42 2.52 -13.03 -15.31
N ALA A 43 3.64 -12.88 -15.99
CA ALA A 43 3.79 -13.36 -17.36
C ALA A 43 3.74 -14.90 -17.47
N GLU A 44 4.21 -15.63 -16.43
CA GLU A 44 4.02 -17.09 -16.34
C GLU A 44 2.52 -17.44 -16.30
N LEU A 45 1.71 -16.70 -15.52
CA LEU A 45 0.24 -16.87 -15.49
C LEU A 45 -0.37 -16.59 -16.87
N ALA A 46 0.02 -15.48 -17.50
CA ALA A 46 -0.46 -15.14 -18.85
C ALA A 46 -0.15 -16.23 -19.88
N THR A 47 1.06 -16.79 -19.84
CA THR A 47 1.49 -17.88 -20.71
C THR A 47 0.70 -19.16 -20.46
N ALA A 48 0.31 -19.40 -19.21
CA ALA A 48 -0.56 -20.52 -18.82
C ALA A 48 -2.05 -20.29 -19.14
N GLY A 49 -2.40 -19.15 -19.78
CA GLY A 49 -3.79 -18.77 -20.08
C GLY A 49 -4.62 -18.43 -18.83
N GLN A 50 -3.96 -18.06 -17.75
CA GLN A 50 -4.60 -17.66 -16.50
C GLN A 50 -4.72 -16.15 -16.40
N ASP A 51 -5.85 -15.68 -15.90
CA ASP A 51 -6.14 -14.26 -15.65
C ASP A 51 -5.85 -13.90 -14.19
N LEU A 52 -5.75 -12.60 -13.91
CA LEU A 52 -6.02 -12.05 -12.58
C LEU A 52 -7.53 -11.81 -12.48
N ASP A 53 -8.21 -12.64 -11.70
CA ASP A 53 -9.66 -12.54 -11.55
C ASP A 53 -10.04 -11.29 -10.75
N LEU A 54 -9.20 -10.93 -9.77
CA LEU A 54 -9.33 -9.70 -9.00
C LEU A 54 -7.93 -9.12 -8.70
N VAL A 55 -7.76 -7.82 -8.90
CA VAL A 55 -6.66 -7.03 -8.36
C VAL A 55 -7.24 -6.21 -7.20
N TYR A 56 -6.63 -6.30 -6.05
CA TYR A 56 -7.04 -5.62 -4.84
C TYR A 56 -5.94 -4.68 -4.40
N VAL A 57 -6.25 -3.39 -4.27
CA VAL A 57 -5.34 -2.36 -3.77
C VAL A 57 -5.82 -1.93 -2.40
N SER A 58 -4.99 -2.16 -1.37
CA SER A 58 -5.34 -1.86 0.01
C SER A 58 -5.51 -0.35 0.23
N HIS A 59 -4.55 0.44 -0.21
CA HIS A 59 -4.60 1.91 -0.15
C HIS A 59 -3.64 2.53 -1.18
N THR A 60 -3.54 3.87 -1.18
CA THR A 60 -2.89 4.63 -2.25
C THR A 60 -1.39 4.86 -2.07
N ASP A 61 -0.77 4.40 -0.99
CA ASP A 61 0.65 4.61 -0.77
C ASP A 61 1.49 3.87 -1.80
N ARG A 62 2.60 4.50 -2.20
CA ARG A 62 3.38 4.09 -3.37
C ARG A 62 3.92 2.68 -3.30
N ASP A 63 4.21 2.22 -2.12
CA ASP A 63 4.72 0.86 -1.85
C ASP A 63 3.62 -0.22 -1.89
N HIS A 64 2.37 0.18 -2.09
CA HIS A 64 1.22 -0.68 -2.38
C HIS A 64 0.72 -0.52 -3.82
N ILE A 65 0.46 0.73 -4.24
CA ILE A 65 -0.14 1.03 -5.54
C ILE A 65 0.87 1.08 -6.69
N GLY A 66 2.15 1.38 -6.40
CA GLY A 66 3.14 1.70 -7.43
C GLY A 66 3.36 0.57 -8.44
N GLY A 67 3.42 -0.68 -8.00
CA GLY A 67 3.51 -1.83 -8.88
C GLY A 67 2.23 -2.11 -9.67
N ILE A 68 1.06 -1.77 -9.11
CA ILE A 68 -0.23 -1.89 -9.83
C ILE A 68 -0.30 -0.88 -10.96
N LEU A 69 0.20 0.34 -10.77
CA LEU A 69 0.31 1.32 -11.86
C LEU A 69 1.18 0.77 -13.00
N ASN A 70 2.32 0.18 -12.69
CA ASN A 70 3.17 -0.46 -13.70
C ASN A 70 2.46 -1.61 -14.41
N LEU A 71 1.68 -2.42 -13.69
CA LEU A 71 0.85 -3.48 -14.29
C LEU A 71 -0.16 -2.89 -15.29
N MET A 72 -0.83 -1.78 -14.93
CA MET A 72 -1.79 -1.13 -15.81
C MET A 72 -1.10 -0.52 -17.05
N ASP A 73 0.07 0.09 -16.87
CA ASP A 73 0.86 0.63 -17.98
C ASP A 73 1.34 -0.49 -18.92
N ASP A 74 1.76 -1.64 -18.38
CA ASP A 74 2.13 -2.80 -19.20
C ASP A 74 0.94 -3.34 -19.98
N ILE A 75 -0.24 -3.48 -19.36
CA ILE A 75 -1.47 -3.91 -20.05
C ILE A 75 -1.81 -2.94 -21.19
N LEU A 76 -1.71 -1.63 -20.94
CA LEU A 76 -1.98 -0.61 -21.96
C LEU A 76 -0.99 -0.71 -23.13
N ALA A 77 0.30 -0.80 -22.84
CA ALA A 77 1.35 -0.94 -23.85
C ALA A 77 1.13 -2.17 -24.74
N TRP A 78 0.80 -3.32 -24.14
CA TRP A 78 0.51 -4.53 -24.90
C TRP A 78 -0.80 -4.46 -25.70
N ARG A 79 -1.85 -3.78 -25.19
CA ARG A 79 -3.08 -3.52 -25.97
C ARG A 79 -2.80 -2.65 -27.20
N VAL A 80 -2.00 -1.59 -27.03
CA VAL A 80 -1.60 -0.72 -28.15
C VAL A 80 -0.79 -1.52 -29.17
N TYR A 81 0.18 -2.30 -28.76
CA TYR A 81 0.96 -3.17 -29.64
C TYR A 81 0.06 -4.13 -30.42
N ASP A 82 -0.83 -4.85 -29.74
CA ASP A 82 -1.74 -5.80 -30.39
C ASP A 82 -2.70 -5.10 -31.41
N TYR A 83 -3.12 -3.87 -31.10
CA TYR A 83 -3.91 -3.08 -32.03
C TYR A 83 -3.09 -2.70 -33.25
N GLN A 84 -1.88 -2.21 -33.12
CA GLN A 84 -1.00 -1.80 -34.21
C GLN A 84 -0.69 -2.98 -35.15
N VAL A 85 -0.35 -4.14 -34.58
CA VAL A 85 -0.08 -5.36 -35.37
C VAL A 85 -1.31 -5.77 -36.18
N ARG A 86 -2.51 -5.76 -35.57
CA ARG A 86 -3.77 -6.07 -36.27
C ARG A 86 -4.13 -5.03 -37.31
N SER A 87 -3.72 -3.78 -37.12
CA SER A 87 -3.93 -2.68 -38.08
C SER A 87 -2.85 -2.62 -39.17
N ALA A 88 -2.17 -3.71 -39.44
CA ALA A 88 -1.13 -3.85 -40.46
C ALA A 88 0.09 -2.92 -40.27
N ASN A 89 0.43 -2.59 -39.02
CA ASN A 89 1.67 -1.90 -38.68
C ASN A 89 2.64 -2.85 -37.88
N PRO A 90 3.20 -3.88 -38.54
CA PRO A 90 4.05 -4.88 -37.88
C PRO A 90 5.41 -4.33 -37.41
N SER A 91 5.79 -3.13 -37.88
CA SER A 91 7.03 -2.45 -37.48
C SER A 91 6.87 -1.69 -36.14
N PHE A 92 5.66 -1.62 -35.58
CA PHE A 92 5.48 -0.99 -34.26
C PHE A 92 6.30 -1.72 -33.21
N PRO A 93 7.06 -1.01 -32.38
CA PRO A 93 7.98 -1.65 -31.43
C PRO A 93 7.19 -2.47 -30.40
N ARG A 94 7.67 -3.69 -30.17
CA ARG A 94 7.12 -4.56 -29.13
C ARG A 94 7.46 -3.97 -27.74
N PRO A 95 6.52 -4.01 -26.75
CA PRO A 95 6.82 -3.60 -25.40
C PRO A 95 8.00 -4.37 -24.79
N GLY A 96 8.88 -3.67 -24.07
CA GLY A 96 10.03 -4.27 -23.40
C GLY A 96 9.66 -5.08 -22.14
N SER A 97 8.49 -4.79 -21.58
CA SER A 97 7.97 -5.54 -20.43
C SER A 97 7.41 -6.91 -20.81
N PRO A 98 7.46 -7.91 -19.92
CA PRO A 98 6.77 -9.17 -20.11
C PRO A 98 5.26 -8.95 -20.31
N ARG A 99 4.60 -9.80 -21.12
CA ARG A 99 3.15 -9.68 -21.33
C ARG A 99 2.40 -10.03 -20.04
N PRO A 100 1.61 -9.11 -19.47
CA PRO A 100 0.86 -9.38 -18.27
C PRO A 100 -0.40 -10.19 -18.56
N PRO A 101 -1.01 -10.87 -17.56
CA PRO A 101 -2.32 -11.49 -17.69
C PRO A 101 -3.41 -10.43 -17.81
N ARG A 102 -4.58 -10.84 -18.26
CA ARG A 102 -5.77 -10.00 -18.25
C ARG A 102 -6.22 -9.78 -16.79
N VAL A 103 -6.59 -8.55 -16.45
CA VAL A 103 -7.26 -8.17 -15.21
C VAL A 103 -8.77 -8.11 -15.48
N LYS A 104 -9.57 -8.88 -14.71
CA LYS A 104 -11.02 -8.95 -14.88
C LYS A 104 -11.78 -7.92 -14.06
N ALA A 105 -11.33 -7.66 -12.83
CA ALA A 105 -11.93 -6.72 -11.92
C ALA A 105 -10.87 -6.12 -10.99
N MET A 106 -11.18 -4.97 -10.40
CA MET A 106 -10.34 -4.31 -9.41
C MET A 106 -11.18 -3.84 -8.23
N TRP A 107 -10.63 -4.02 -7.02
CA TRP A 107 -11.11 -3.37 -5.80
C TRP A 107 -10.10 -2.33 -5.35
N TYR A 108 -10.56 -1.11 -5.25
CA TYR A 108 -9.72 0.03 -4.92
C TYR A 108 -10.57 1.23 -4.51
N ASN A 109 -10.27 1.83 -3.38
CA ASN A 109 -10.94 3.06 -2.96
C ASN A 109 -10.23 4.28 -3.55
N ALA A 110 -10.70 4.72 -4.71
CA ALA A 110 -10.15 5.89 -5.40
C ALA A 110 -10.31 7.15 -4.55
N PHE A 111 -9.25 7.93 -4.40
CA PHE A 111 -9.24 9.13 -3.57
C PHE A 111 -10.32 10.14 -3.99
N LYS A 112 -10.52 10.35 -5.30
CA LYS A 112 -11.54 11.26 -5.83
C LYS A 112 -12.96 10.92 -5.35
N ASP A 113 -13.25 9.62 -5.18
CA ASP A 113 -14.56 9.14 -4.77
C ASP A 113 -14.75 9.24 -3.25
N GLN A 114 -13.66 9.44 -2.49
CA GLN A 114 -13.70 9.69 -1.04
C GLN A 114 -14.10 11.12 -0.71
N VAL A 115 -13.97 12.06 -1.64
CA VAL A 115 -14.03 13.51 -1.41
C VAL A 115 -15.26 14.16 -2.04
N GLU A 116 -16.38 13.49 -2.19
CA GLU A 116 -17.65 13.97 -2.77
C GLU A 116 -17.58 15.31 -3.59
N ASP A 117 -18.24 16.39 -3.23
CA ASP A 117 -18.51 17.56 -4.08
C ASP A 117 -17.33 18.52 -4.42
N ASN A 118 -16.11 18.28 -3.96
CA ASN A 118 -14.95 19.17 -4.19
C ASN A 118 -13.96 18.66 -5.26
N GLN A 119 -14.36 17.73 -6.11
CA GLN A 119 -13.48 16.98 -7.01
C GLN A 119 -12.61 17.87 -7.91
N GLY A 120 -13.19 18.88 -8.58
CA GLY A 120 -12.45 19.75 -9.49
C GLY A 120 -11.41 20.63 -8.78
N ALA A 121 -11.71 21.12 -7.59
CA ALA A 121 -10.80 21.96 -6.82
C ALA A 121 -9.59 21.16 -6.27
N ILE A 122 -9.81 19.89 -5.96
CA ILE A 122 -8.79 19.00 -5.40
C ILE A 122 -7.85 18.49 -6.49
N GLU A 123 -8.37 18.08 -7.65
CA GLU A 123 -7.55 17.64 -8.78
C GLU A 123 -6.60 18.76 -9.23
N ASP A 124 -7.08 19.99 -9.33
CA ASP A 124 -6.26 21.15 -9.69
C ASP A 124 -5.16 21.42 -8.67
N GLN A 125 -5.47 21.29 -7.37
CA GLN A 125 -4.51 21.51 -6.29
C GLN A 125 -3.46 20.40 -6.21
N LEU A 126 -3.85 19.16 -6.46
CA LEU A 126 -2.93 18.04 -6.48
C LEU A 126 -1.95 18.14 -7.65
N VAL A 127 -2.42 18.55 -8.82
CA VAL A 127 -1.56 18.84 -9.97
C VAL A 127 -0.60 20.00 -9.64
N ALA A 128 -1.05 21.02 -8.91
CA ALA A 128 -0.23 22.13 -8.48
C ALA A 128 0.87 21.68 -7.50
N ASN A 129 0.50 20.93 -6.47
CA ASN A 129 1.46 20.39 -5.49
C ASN A 129 2.45 19.40 -6.13
N LEU A 130 2.07 18.70 -7.19
CA LEU A 130 2.94 17.83 -7.96
C LEU A 130 4.04 18.58 -8.71
N ARG A 131 3.74 19.77 -9.25
CA ARG A 131 4.76 20.65 -9.84
C ARG A 131 5.71 21.14 -8.78
N PHE A 132 5.21 21.48 -7.60
CA PHE A 132 6.00 21.88 -6.44
C PHE A 132 6.91 20.75 -5.93
N ALA A 133 6.42 19.53 -5.82
CA ALA A 133 7.22 18.36 -5.44
C ALA A 133 8.32 18.02 -6.47
N ASN A 134 8.09 18.27 -7.76
CA ASN A 134 9.12 18.13 -8.80
C ASN A 134 10.21 19.24 -8.74
N LEU A 135 9.97 20.34 -8.02
CA LEU A 135 10.98 21.37 -7.69
C LEU A 135 11.80 21.02 -6.44
N ASN A 136 11.42 19.97 -5.74
CA ASN A 136 11.97 19.52 -4.46
C ASN A 136 13.49 19.19 -4.43
N PRO A 137 14.19 18.80 -5.53
CA PRO A 137 15.64 18.66 -5.51
C PRO A 137 16.40 19.96 -5.19
N LEU A 138 15.75 21.11 -5.33
CA LEU A 138 16.33 22.44 -5.03
C LEU A 138 16.10 22.91 -3.59
N ILE A 139 15.12 22.31 -2.90
CA ILE A 139 14.72 22.68 -1.52
C ILE A 139 15.43 21.82 -0.47
N LEU A 140 15.93 20.65 -0.84
CA LEU A 140 16.67 19.75 0.06
C LEU A 140 18.13 20.23 0.23
N ASN A 141 18.30 21.31 1.00
CA ASN A 141 19.61 21.72 1.47
C ASN A 141 20.04 20.80 2.64
N PRO A 142 21.25 20.18 2.62
CA PRO A 142 21.70 19.22 3.63
C PRO A 142 21.87 19.77 5.06
N GLU A 143 21.63 21.05 5.28
CA GLU A 143 21.73 21.70 6.60
C GLU A 143 20.45 21.62 7.47
N PHE A 144 19.38 20.99 6.98
CA PHE A 144 18.14 20.85 7.74
C PHE A 144 18.17 19.63 8.69
N SER A 145 17.54 19.77 9.87
CA SER A 145 17.48 18.75 10.91
C SER A 145 16.82 17.45 10.43
N GLU A 146 17.14 16.32 11.10
CA GLU A 146 16.50 15.02 10.81
C GLU A 146 14.97 15.09 10.87
N ASP A 147 14.40 15.88 11.79
CA ASP A 147 12.95 16.08 11.93
C ASP A 147 12.33 16.76 10.68
N PHE A 148 13.09 17.69 10.06
CA PHE A 148 12.67 18.34 8.82
C PHE A 148 12.68 17.36 7.64
N ALA A 149 13.71 16.55 7.52
CA ALA A 149 13.81 15.54 6.46
C ALA A 149 12.67 14.51 6.56
N GLN A 150 12.35 14.06 7.76
CA GLN A 150 11.26 13.09 8.00
C GLN A 150 9.88 13.69 7.70
N ALA A 151 9.63 14.94 8.08
CA ALA A 151 8.36 15.59 7.79
C ALA A 151 8.22 15.92 6.29
N ALA A 152 9.29 16.29 5.59
CA ALA A 152 9.30 16.47 4.14
C ALA A 152 9.06 15.16 3.39
N GLU A 153 9.56 14.02 3.91
CA GLU A 153 9.32 12.69 3.38
C GLU A 153 7.83 12.33 3.50
N LEU A 154 7.20 12.52 4.67
CA LEU A 154 5.77 12.27 4.90
C LEU A 154 4.85 13.10 3.98
N VAL A 155 5.16 14.36 3.78
CA VAL A 155 4.40 15.22 2.85
C VAL A 155 4.60 14.77 1.40
N GLY A 156 5.83 14.40 1.03
CA GLY A 156 6.14 13.83 -0.29
C GLY A 156 5.39 12.53 -0.55
N GLU A 157 5.26 11.68 0.46
CA GLU A 157 4.49 10.43 0.40
C GLU A 157 3.00 10.72 0.18
N LEU A 158 2.38 11.59 0.97
CA LEU A 158 0.96 11.94 0.83
C LEU A 158 0.64 12.48 -0.57
N VAL A 159 1.43 13.43 -1.07
CA VAL A 159 1.26 14.01 -2.42
C VAL A 159 1.42 12.93 -3.50
N THR A 160 2.38 12.02 -3.32
CA THR A 160 2.61 10.92 -4.26
C THR A 160 1.47 9.93 -4.23
N SER A 161 0.95 9.59 -3.07
CA SER A 161 -0.18 8.65 -2.87
C SER A 161 -1.43 9.14 -3.59
N VAL A 162 -1.76 10.42 -3.45
CA VAL A 162 -2.93 11.00 -4.12
C VAL A 162 -2.75 11.01 -5.63
N LYS A 163 -1.57 11.39 -6.14
CA LYS A 163 -1.24 11.35 -7.57
C LYS A 163 -1.39 9.93 -8.13
N ASP A 164 -0.76 8.98 -7.48
CA ASP A 164 -0.75 7.60 -7.93
C ASP A 164 -2.17 7.01 -7.90
N GLY A 165 -2.99 7.42 -6.91
CA GLY A 165 -4.42 7.10 -6.85
C GLY A 165 -5.23 7.64 -8.03
N LEU A 166 -5.05 8.91 -8.39
CA LEU A 166 -5.71 9.52 -9.55
C LEU A 166 -5.26 8.90 -10.86
N LEU A 167 -3.96 8.61 -11.00
CA LEU A 167 -3.43 7.93 -12.19
C LEU A 167 -4.05 6.55 -12.35
N LEU A 168 -4.15 5.77 -11.27
CA LEU A 168 -4.77 4.45 -11.32
C LEU A 168 -6.24 4.54 -11.73
N ALA A 169 -7.01 5.46 -11.13
CA ALA A 169 -8.40 5.67 -11.50
C ALA A 169 -8.56 6.03 -12.98
N GLY A 170 -7.67 6.85 -13.53
CA GLY A 170 -7.61 7.17 -14.97
C GLY A 170 -7.29 5.94 -15.83
N ARG A 171 -6.31 5.11 -15.42
CA ARG A 171 -5.89 3.91 -16.15
C ARG A 171 -6.99 2.86 -16.25
N VAL A 172 -7.69 2.60 -15.14
CA VAL A 172 -8.77 1.59 -15.11
C VAL A 172 -10.07 2.09 -15.72
N GLY A 173 -10.24 3.39 -15.85
CA GLY A 173 -11.43 4.05 -16.36
C GLY A 173 -11.85 3.65 -17.78
N PRO A 174 -13.09 4.04 -18.20
CA PRO A 174 -13.69 3.62 -19.46
C PRO A 174 -12.94 4.12 -20.70
N HIS A 175 -12.19 5.22 -20.59
CA HIS A 175 -11.42 5.80 -21.70
C HIS A 175 -10.06 5.13 -21.94
N GLN A 176 -9.61 4.25 -21.04
CA GLN A 176 -8.35 3.53 -21.18
C GLN A 176 -8.53 2.01 -21.10
N LEU A 177 -8.37 1.41 -19.95
CA LEU A 177 -8.40 -0.05 -19.82
C LEU A 177 -9.82 -0.62 -19.66
N ASN A 178 -10.76 0.18 -19.20
CA ASN A 178 -12.15 -0.21 -18.93
C ASN A 178 -12.23 -1.50 -18.09
N ILE A 179 -11.52 -1.48 -16.97
CA ILE A 179 -11.54 -2.57 -16.00
C ILE A 179 -12.67 -2.27 -14.99
N PRO A 180 -13.59 -3.21 -14.73
CA PRO A 180 -14.62 -3.03 -13.71
C PRO A 180 -14.00 -2.71 -12.35
N LEU A 181 -14.34 -1.53 -11.81
CA LEU A 181 -13.89 -1.05 -10.51
C LEU A 181 -15.01 -1.18 -9.50
N ASN A 182 -14.77 -1.87 -8.38
CA ASN A 182 -15.71 -2.03 -7.27
C ASN A 182 -17.12 -2.45 -7.72
N ALA A 183 -17.21 -3.33 -8.74
CA ALA A 183 -18.48 -3.70 -9.33
C ALA A 183 -19.44 -4.31 -8.29
N GLU A 184 -18.92 -5.08 -7.35
CA GLU A 184 -19.66 -5.71 -6.27
C GLU A 184 -20.21 -4.70 -5.25
N PHE A 185 -19.67 -3.48 -5.23
CA PHE A 185 -20.11 -2.35 -4.42
C PHE A 185 -20.90 -1.32 -5.25
N GLY A 186 -21.38 -1.73 -6.43
CA GLY A 186 -22.13 -0.86 -7.35
C GLY A 186 -21.26 0.24 -7.97
N GLY A 187 -19.94 0.02 -8.11
CA GLY A 187 -18.99 1.00 -8.62
C GLY A 187 -18.63 2.11 -7.63
N ARG A 188 -19.06 1.98 -6.36
CA ARG A 188 -18.79 2.94 -5.28
C ARG A 188 -17.62 2.47 -4.41
N LEU A 189 -17.30 3.24 -3.37
CA LEU A 189 -16.27 2.88 -2.38
C LEU A 189 -16.62 1.56 -1.68
N ALA A 190 -15.60 0.75 -1.45
CA ALA A 190 -15.69 -0.50 -0.70
C ALA A 190 -15.42 -0.23 0.79
N PHE A 191 -16.39 -0.45 1.65
CA PHE A 191 -16.24 -0.31 3.11
C PHE A 191 -17.24 -1.20 3.85
N VAL A 192 -16.92 -1.52 5.10
CA VAL A 192 -17.63 -2.54 5.89
C VAL A 192 -19.09 -2.22 6.11
N ASP A 193 -19.46 -0.94 6.28
CA ASP A 193 -20.81 -0.55 6.68
C ASP A 193 -21.89 -0.91 5.64
N GLU A 194 -21.52 -0.96 4.37
CA GLU A 194 -22.41 -1.29 3.25
C GLU A 194 -22.00 -2.59 2.53
N ALA A 195 -20.88 -3.22 2.91
CA ALA A 195 -20.42 -4.43 2.27
C ALA A 195 -21.36 -5.62 2.59
N PRO A 196 -21.71 -6.46 1.61
CA PRO A 196 -22.22 -7.79 1.88
C PRO A 196 -21.28 -8.60 2.77
N PRO A 197 -21.79 -9.58 3.52
CA PRO A 197 -21.00 -10.35 4.47
C PRO A 197 -19.85 -11.13 3.80
N ASN A 198 -19.99 -11.47 2.53
CA ASN A 198 -18.95 -12.12 1.74
C ASN A 198 -19.15 -11.92 0.24
N PHE A 199 -18.05 -12.06 -0.50
CA PHE A 199 -17.99 -12.03 -1.96
C PHE A 199 -17.31 -13.29 -2.47
N PRO A 200 -17.96 -14.08 -3.33
CA PRO A 200 -17.34 -15.26 -3.89
C PRO A 200 -16.32 -14.90 -5.00
N LEU A 201 -15.13 -15.46 -4.91
CA LEU A 201 -14.15 -15.48 -6.00
C LEU A 201 -13.77 -16.93 -6.31
N GLY A 202 -14.59 -17.57 -7.13
CA GLY A 202 -14.55 -19.02 -7.29
C GLY A 202 -14.84 -19.73 -5.97
N SER A 203 -13.93 -20.60 -5.53
CA SER A 203 -14.03 -21.29 -4.24
C SER A 203 -13.60 -20.45 -3.02
N LEU A 204 -13.02 -19.26 -3.24
CA LEU A 204 -12.72 -18.30 -2.16
C LEU A 204 -13.97 -17.54 -1.73
N SER A 205 -14.11 -17.31 -0.44
CA SER A 205 -15.03 -16.35 0.16
C SER A 205 -14.23 -15.17 0.68
N LEU A 206 -14.48 -13.95 0.17
CA LEU A 206 -13.81 -12.73 0.58
C LEU A 206 -14.78 -11.90 1.44
N SER A 207 -14.36 -11.50 2.63
CA SER A 207 -15.13 -10.62 3.51
C SER A 207 -14.35 -9.34 3.76
N VAL A 208 -15.00 -8.18 3.56
CA VAL A 208 -14.41 -6.86 3.86
C VAL A 208 -14.52 -6.62 5.37
N ILE A 209 -13.37 -6.35 6.01
CA ILE A 209 -13.28 -6.05 7.45
C ILE A 209 -12.85 -4.61 7.74
N GLY A 210 -12.52 -3.84 6.74
CA GLY A 210 -12.18 -2.41 6.76
C GLY A 210 -12.03 -1.89 5.34
N PRO A 211 -12.02 -0.57 5.18
CA PRO A 211 -12.24 0.47 6.18
C PRO A 211 -13.72 0.58 6.60
N PHE A 212 -13.99 1.39 7.61
CA PHE A 212 -15.35 1.83 7.95
C PHE A 212 -15.64 3.18 7.30
N ARG A 213 -16.92 3.52 7.13
CA ARG A 213 -17.36 4.83 6.61
C ARG A 213 -16.66 5.98 7.36
N ARG A 214 -16.63 5.92 8.71
CA ARG A 214 -15.98 6.93 9.56
C ARG A 214 -14.51 7.18 9.21
N ASN A 215 -13.78 6.15 8.76
CA ASN A 215 -12.39 6.29 8.37
C ASN A 215 -12.25 7.10 7.08
N LEU A 216 -13.10 6.82 6.10
CA LEU A 216 -13.15 7.55 4.83
C LEU A 216 -13.61 9.01 5.05
N GLU A 217 -14.64 9.23 5.89
CA GLU A 217 -15.11 10.56 6.28
C GLU A 217 -14.02 11.36 6.99
N LYS A 218 -13.26 10.74 7.89
CA LYS A 218 -12.13 11.39 8.57
C LYS A 218 -11.07 11.86 7.56
N VAL A 219 -10.67 11.01 6.60
CA VAL A 219 -9.74 11.39 5.52
C VAL A 219 -10.27 12.59 4.75
N ARG A 220 -11.55 12.57 4.37
CA ARG A 220 -12.22 13.67 3.67
C ARG A 220 -12.23 14.95 4.51
N ASP A 221 -12.63 14.86 5.77
CA ASP A 221 -12.81 16.03 6.64
C ASP A 221 -11.45 16.70 6.97
N GLU A 222 -10.41 15.90 7.20
CA GLU A 222 -9.06 16.42 7.40
C GLU A 222 -8.52 17.07 6.13
N TRP A 223 -8.76 16.47 4.95
CA TRP A 223 -8.41 17.06 3.66
C TRP A 223 -9.17 18.37 3.40
N ASN A 224 -10.48 18.38 3.56
CA ASN A 224 -11.30 19.56 3.39
C ASN A 224 -10.96 20.68 4.40
N LYS A 225 -10.57 20.32 5.61
CA LYS A 225 -10.06 21.28 6.60
C LYS A 225 -8.76 21.89 6.12
N TRP A 226 -7.81 21.05 5.68
CA TRP A 226 -6.55 21.54 5.13
C TRP A 226 -6.77 22.51 3.97
N LEU A 227 -7.66 22.21 3.05
CA LEU A 227 -8.01 23.08 1.92
C LEU A 227 -8.54 24.45 2.37
N ARG A 228 -9.45 24.47 3.37
CA ARG A 228 -9.99 25.72 3.89
C ARG A 228 -8.94 26.57 4.61
N ASP A 229 -8.11 25.92 5.40
CA ASP A 229 -7.10 26.59 6.21
C ASP A 229 -5.95 27.15 5.35
N ASN A 230 -5.82 26.68 4.10
CA ASN A 230 -4.74 27.03 3.18
C ASN A 230 -5.20 27.65 1.87
N GLN A 231 -6.39 28.26 1.82
CA GLN A 231 -6.95 28.84 0.58
C GLN A 231 -6.01 29.84 -0.11
N ALA A 232 -5.32 30.70 0.65
CA ALA A 232 -4.39 31.66 0.09
C ALA A 232 -3.23 30.97 -0.65
N VAL A 233 -2.64 29.96 -0.04
CA VAL A 233 -1.56 29.14 -0.63
C VAL A 233 -2.04 28.42 -1.90
N VAL A 234 -3.27 27.91 -1.87
CA VAL A 234 -3.90 27.25 -2.99
C VAL A 234 -4.17 28.21 -4.14
N GLU A 235 -4.60 29.44 -3.87
CA GLU A 235 -4.82 30.49 -4.86
C GLU A 235 -3.49 30.97 -5.47
N GLU A 236 -2.43 31.10 -4.68
CA GLU A 236 -1.09 31.41 -5.18
C GLU A 236 -0.53 30.32 -6.09
N ILE A 237 -0.66 29.04 -5.68
CA ILE A 237 -0.27 27.90 -6.50
C ILE A 237 -1.04 27.88 -7.82
N ARG A 238 -2.35 28.23 -7.81
CA ARG A 238 -3.18 28.38 -9.02
C ARG A 238 -2.74 29.54 -9.91
N ALA A 239 -2.38 30.68 -9.32
CA ALA A 239 -1.93 31.86 -10.06
C ALA A 239 -0.57 31.61 -10.76
N GLY A 240 0.35 30.89 -10.10
CA GLY A 240 1.64 30.51 -10.65
C GLY A 240 1.55 29.51 -11.83
N GLN A 241 0.43 28.84 -12.03
CA GLN A 241 0.21 27.90 -13.14
C GLN A 241 -0.14 28.60 -14.47
N ALA A 242 -0.53 29.85 -14.46
CA ALA A 242 -0.92 30.59 -15.66
C ALA A 242 0.29 31.09 -16.50
N GLY A 243 1.52 30.90 -16.03
CA GLY A 243 2.75 31.33 -16.70
C GLY A 243 3.56 30.18 -17.31
N ASP A 244 3.75 30.22 -18.63
CA ASP A 244 4.55 29.25 -19.40
C ASP A 244 6.05 29.46 -19.07
N LEU A 245 6.76 28.44 -18.58
CA LEU A 245 8.14 28.49 -18.06
C LEU A 245 9.24 28.47 -19.15
N ALA A 246 8.93 28.80 -20.38
CA ALA A 246 9.89 28.84 -21.47
C ALA A 246 10.38 30.28 -21.74
N GLY A 247 11.27 30.83 -20.88
CA GLY A 247 11.93 32.10 -21.14
C GLY A 247 12.05 33.05 -19.93
N ILE A 248 12.64 32.58 -18.85
CA ILE A 248 12.74 33.31 -17.57
C ILE A 248 13.67 34.52 -17.68
N SER A 249 13.14 35.75 -17.52
CA SER A 249 13.89 36.99 -17.40
C SER A 249 14.58 37.11 -16.02
N PRO A 250 15.57 38.01 -15.85
CA PRO A 250 16.22 38.28 -14.55
C PRO A 250 15.25 38.72 -13.43
N GLU A 251 14.16 39.42 -13.82
CA GLU A 251 13.10 39.84 -12.89
C GLU A 251 12.21 38.66 -12.45
N GLU A 252 11.96 37.74 -13.37
CA GLU A 252 11.24 36.48 -13.06
C GLU A 252 12.09 35.56 -12.19
N ARG A 253 13.43 35.62 -12.30
CA ARG A 253 14.33 34.88 -11.39
C ARG A 253 14.26 35.46 -9.97
N GLN A 254 14.17 36.80 -9.82
CA GLN A 254 14.01 37.46 -8.54
C GLN A 254 12.62 37.16 -7.92
N ALA A 255 11.59 37.10 -8.74
CA ALA A 255 10.26 36.62 -8.31
C ALA A 255 10.27 35.15 -7.90
N ALA A 256 11.03 34.29 -8.60
CA ALA A 256 11.20 32.89 -8.23
C ALA A 256 12.01 32.72 -6.92
N GLU A 257 12.97 33.59 -6.66
CA GLU A 257 13.71 33.64 -5.39
C GLU A 257 12.82 34.13 -4.23
N ALA A 258 11.93 35.10 -4.46
CA ALA A 258 10.90 35.50 -3.50
C ALA A 258 9.87 34.38 -3.26
N MET A 259 9.47 33.67 -4.32
CA MET A 259 8.64 32.44 -4.23
C MET A 259 9.33 31.30 -3.48
N LEU A 260 10.66 31.22 -3.51
CA LEU A 260 11.43 30.27 -2.71
C LEU A 260 11.37 30.59 -1.21
N ASP A 261 11.38 31.88 -0.86
CA ASP A 261 11.22 32.35 0.52
C ASP A 261 9.79 32.11 1.04
N GLU A 262 8.77 32.36 0.21
CA GLU A 262 7.37 32.03 0.48
C GLU A 262 7.16 30.51 0.47
N GLY A 263 7.80 29.78 -0.45
CA GLY A 263 7.82 28.31 -0.49
C GLY A 263 8.41 27.71 0.78
N GLN A 264 9.41 28.32 1.40
CA GLN A 264 9.93 27.90 2.70
C GLN A 264 8.92 28.13 3.83
N GLN A 265 8.12 29.18 3.78
CA GLN A 265 7.04 29.41 4.75
C GLN A 265 5.92 28.39 4.57
N VAL A 266 5.52 28.10 3.32
CA VAL A 266 4.55 27.04 2.99
C VAL A 266 5.06 25.68 3.43
N LEU A 267 6.33 25.36 3.17
CA LEU A 267 6.95 24.11 3.59
C LEU A 267 7.02 24.01 5.11
N SER A 268 7.42 25.09 5.82
CA SER A 268 7.44 25.14 7.28
C SER A 268 6.04 24.95 7.88
N PHE A 269 5.02 25.45 7.20
CA PHE A 269 3.63 25.27 7.59
C PHE A 269 3.12 23.83 7.33
N ILE A 270 3.44 23.25 6.17
CA ILE A 270 3.15 21.85 5.85
C ILE A 270 3.86 20.92 6.84
N LEU A 271 5.08 21.27 7.26
CA LEU A 271 5.84 20.56 8.28
C LEU A 271 5.21 20.66 9.67
N ALA A 272 4.73 21.85 10.03
CA ALA A 272 3.99 22.06 11.27
C ALA A 272 2.70 21.21 11.28
N LEU A 273 2.02 21.14 10.14
CA LEU A 273 0.81 20.33 9.97
C LEU A 273 1.13 18.82 10.00
N ALA A 274 2.16 18.37 9.32
CA ALA A 274 2.63 16.98 9.36
C ALA A 274 3.05 16.58 10.78
N THR A 275 3.72 17.49 11.52
CA THR A 275 4.08 17.29 12.92
C THR A 275 2.84 17.27 13.82
N GLU A 276 1.81 18.03 13.51
CA GLU A 276 0.54 18.07 14.26
C GLU A 276 -0.33 16.85 13.93
N LEU A 277 -0.37 16.39 12.69
CA LEU A 277 -1.02 15.16 12.26
C LEU A 277 -0.27 13.92 12.82
N GLY A 278 1.05 13.91 12.77
CA GLY A 278 1.87 12.85 13.34
C GLY A 278 1.78 12.74 14.86
N ARG A 279 1.50 13.85 15.57
CA ARG A 279 1.26 13.82 17.03
C ARG A 279 -0.14 13.32 17.40
N ARG A 280 -1.11 13.39 16.52
CA ARG A 280 -2.51 13.08 16.86
C ARG A 280 -2.87 11.59 16.83
N ASN A 281 -2.07 10.69 16.31
CA ASN A 281 -2.19 9.22 16.36
C ASN A 281 -1.35 8.61 15.23
N LEU A 282 -0.14 8.92 15.08
CA LEU A 282 0.96 8.22 14.37
C LEU A 282 0.57 7.28 13.18
N VAL A 283 -0.69 7.25 12.76
CA VAL A 283 -1.23 6.51 11.63
C VAL A 283 -1.82 7.51 10.65
N THR A 284 -1.27 7.54 9.46
CA THR A 284 -1.74 8.48 8.43
C THR A 284 -3.19 8.18 8.02
N PRO A 285 -4.00 9.19 7.65
CA PRO A 285 -5.36 8.97 7.16
C PRO A 285 -5.48 7.95 6.03
N PRO A 286 -4.59 7.90 5.01
CA PRO A 286 -4.60 6.84 4.00
C PRO A 286 -4.51 5.43 4.59
N ASN A 287 -3.66 5.21 5.60
CA ASN A 287 -3.49 3.90 6.24
C ASN A 287 -4.78 3.47 6.97
N LEU A 288 -5.44 4.41 7.68
CA LEU A 288 -6.74 4.13 8.32
C LEU A 288 -7.84 3.79 7.31
N ALA A 289 -7.72 4.27 6.07
CA ALA A 289 -8.63 3.98 4.97
C ALA A 289 -8.26 2.68 4.21
N SER A 290 -7.30 1.89 4.71
CA SER A 290 -6.92 0.63 4.09
C SER A 290 -8.10 -0.31 3.94
N LEU A 291 -8.35 -0.75 2.72
CA LEU A 291 -9.26 -1.84 2.45
C LEU A 291 -8.63 -3.12 3.02
N MET A 292 -9.34 -3.84 3.89
CA MET A 292 -8.85 -5.02 4.59
C MET A 292 -9.78 -6.20 4.37
N LEU A 293 -9.23 -7.39 4.16
CA LEU A 293 -10.00 -8.58 3.78
C LEU A 293 -9.69 -9.79 4.67
N LEU A 294 -10.72 -10.58 4.95
CA LEU A 294 -10.60 -11.97 5.37
C LEU A 294 -10.94 -12.86 4.17
N ALA A 295 -9.98 -13.67 3.70
CA ALA A 295 -10.17 -14.64 2.64
C ALA A 295 -10.25 -16.06 3.22
N GLU A 296 -11.29 -16.80 2.90
CA GLU A 296 -11.56 -18.13 3.44
C GLU A 296 -11.82 -19.15 2.34
N GLU A 297 -11.32 -20.37 2.52
CA GLU A 297 -11.56 -21.52 1.64
C GLU A 297 -11.34 -22.83 2.39
N ASP A 298 -12.30 -23.73 2.37
CA ASP A 298 -12.20 -25.10 2.96
C ASP A 298 -11.70 -25.09 4.42
N GLY A 299 -12.21 -24.18 5.24
CA GLY A 299 -11.81 -24.03 6.65
C GLY A 299 -10.41 -23.44 6.86
N LYS A 300 -9.80 -22.91 5.82
CA LYS A 300 -8.54 -22.15 5.86
C LYS A 300 -8.81 -20.68 5.70
N SER A 301 -7.97 -19.85 6.31
CA SER A 301 -8.16 -18.39 6.32
C SER A 301 -6.86 -17.63 6.16
N VAL A 302 -6.94 -16.54 5.41
CA VAL A 302 -5.86 -15.54 5.21
C VAL A 302 -6.42 -14.18 5.55
N LEU A 303 -5.82 -13.51 6.52
CA LEU A 303 -6.17 -12.16 6.94
C LEU A 303 -5.20 -11.16 6.28
N LEU A 304 -5.74 -10.32 5.41
CA LEU A 304 -5.05 -9.29 4.63
C LEU A 304 -5.39 -7.92 5.21
N THR A 305 -4.44 -7.28 5.85
CA THR A 305 -4.68 -6.12 6.69
C THR A 305 -4.29 -4.79 6.07
N GLY A 306 -3.61 -4.81 4.90
CA GLY A 306 -2.99 -3.59 4.38
C GLY A 306 -2.17 -2.91 5.47
N ASP A 307 -2.35 -1.60 5.60
CA ASP A 307 -1.73 -0.77 6.63
C ASP A 307 -2.73 -0.26 7.67
N GLY A 308 -3.84 -0.99 7.81
CA GLY A 308 -4.89 -0.69 8.78
C GLY A 308 -4.43 -0.81 10.24
N HIS A 309 -5.22 -0.26 11.16
CA HIS A 309 -4.94 -0.31 12.58
C HIS A 309 -5.59 -1.53 13.25
N SER A 310 -4.97 -2.06 14.28
CA SER A 310 -5.43 -3.22 15.05
C SER A 310 -6.87 -3.12 15.54
N ASP A 311 -7.32 -1.94 15.98
CA ASP A 311 -8.67 -1.75 16.49
C ASP A 311 -9.71 -1.88 15.38
N GLU A 312 -9.39 -1.36 14.18
CA GLU A 312 -10.27 -1.49 13.01
C GLU A 312 -10.36 -2.95 12.55
N ILE A 313 -9.24 -3.68 12.56
CA ILE A 313 -9.21 -5.11 12.23
C ILE A 313 -10.12 -5.90 13.17
N VAL A 314 -9.97 -5.70 14.49
CA VAL A 314 -10.78 -6.42 15.49
C VAL A 314 -12.25 -6.03 15.39
N THR A 315 -12.56 -4.73 15.25
CA THR A 315 -13.94 -4.26 15.09
C THR A 315 -14.60 -4.85 13.83
N GLY A 316 -13.86 -4.94 12.71
CA GLY A 316 -14.37 -5.54 11.48
C GLY A 316 -14.66 -7.04 11.62
N LEU A 317 -13.76 -7.77 12.28
CA LEU A 317 -13.95 -9.20 12.57
C LEU A 317 -15.11 -9.45 13.54
N GLU A 318 -15.26 -8.62 14.58
CA GLU A 318 -16.39 -8.67 15.50
C GLU A 318 -17.72 -8.46 14.76
N ARG A 319 -17.80 -7.45 13.90
CA ARG A 319 -18.98 -7.17 13.10
C ARG A 319 -19.38 -8.34 12.19
N LEU A 320 -18.42 -9.07 11.66
CA LEU A 320 -18.65 -10.28 10.87
C LEU A 320 -19.00 -11.51 11.74
N GLY A 321 -18.99 -11.39 13.07
CA GLY A 321 -19.19 -12.51 13.97
C GLY A 321 -18.08 -13.57 13.88
N ARG A 322 -16.85 -13.15 13.59
CA ARG A 322 -15.69 -14.04 13.43
C ARG A 322 -14.90 -14.26 14.70
N LEU A 323 -15.13 -13.44 15.73
CA LEU A 323 -14.50 -13.59 17.03
C LEU A 323 -15.26 -14.62 17.87
N ASP A 324 -14.53 -15.40 18.64
CA ASP A 324 -15.11 -16.31 19.64
C ASP A 324 -15.66 -15.57 20.85
N GLY A 325 -16.19 -16.33 21.85
CA GLY A 325 -16.77 -15.75 23.06
C GLY A 325 -15.79 -14.96 23.95
N ASP A 326 -14.48 -15.14 23.74
CA ASP A 326 -13.41 -14.42 24.42
C ASP A 326 -12.87 -13.24 23.59
N GLY A 327 -13.49 -12.94 22.44
CA GLY A 327 -13.06 -11.88 21.52
C GLY A 327 -11.82 -12.23 20.71
N ARG A 328 -11.58 -13.53 20.43
CA ARG A 328 -10.38 -14.04 19.78
C ARG A 328 -10.68 -14.70 18.45
N LEU A 329 -9.68 -14.68 17.56
CA LEU A 329 -9.69 -15.41 16.30
C LEU A 329 -8.34 -16.07 16.04
N HIS A 330 -8.37 -17.27 15.50
CA HIS A 330 -7.20 -17.91 14.92
C HIS A 330 -7.36 -18.02 13.40
N VAL A 331 -6.34 -17.54 12.66
CA VAL A 331 -6.26 -17.66 11.20
C VAL A 331 -5.05 -18.50 10.78
N ASN A 332 -5.06 -19.07 9.59
CA ASN A 332 -3.87 -19.80 9.12
C ASN A 332 -2.75 -18.82 8.74
N VAL A 333 -3.08 -17.70 8.13
CA VAL A 333 -2.11 -16.70 7.73
C VAL A 333 -2.60 -15.30 8.11
N LEU A 334 -1.72 -14.52 8.74
CA LEU A 334 -1.89 -13.09 8.97
C LEU A 334 -0.79 -12.31 8.23
N LYS A 335 -1.14 -11.46 7.28
CA LYS A 335 -0.24 -10.40 6.83
C LYS A 335 -0.27 -9.33 7.92
N VAL A 336 0.87 -9.11 8.56
CA VAL A 336 0.97 -8.13 9.66
C VAL A 336 0.85 -6.72 9.08
N GLN A 337 -0.05 -5.94 9.68
CA GLN A 337 -0.38 -4.60 9.22
C GLN A 337 0.82 -3.66 9.22
N HIS A 338 0.82 -2.72 8.26
CA HIS A 338 1.79 -1.63 8.12
C HIS A 338 3.23 -2.10 8.31
N HIS A 339 3.60 -3.17 7.60
CA HIS A 339 4.95 -3.74 7.58
C HIS A 339 5.49 -4.15 8.97
N GLY A 340 4.64 -4.15 9.99
CA GLY A 340 5.00 -4.38 11.40
C GLY A 340 5.36 -3.10 12.15
N SER A 341 4.76 -1.96 11.80
CA SER A 341 4.92 -0.69 12.54
C SER A 341 4.22 -0.74 13.90
N GLU A 342 4.89 -0.24 14.94
CA GLU A 342 4.34 -0.18 16.31
C GLU A 342 3.11 0.73 16.41
N HIS A 343 3.00 1.72 15.53
CA HIS A 343 1.87 2.67 15.53
C HIS A 343 0.54 2.03 15.11
N ASN A 344 0.58 0.88 14.42
CA ASN A 344 -0.61 0.19 13.92
C ASN A 344 -0.99 -1.04 14.76
N VAL A 345 -0.17 -1.41 15.76
CA VAL A 345 -0.35 -2.61 16.56
C VAL A 345 -0.66 -2.25 18.02
N ARG A 346 -1.89 -2.56 18.48
CA ARG A 346 -2.24 -2.42 19.90
C ARG A 346 -1.57 -3.50 20.74
N GLU A 347 -1.40 -3.24 22.03
CA GLU A 347 -0.63 -4.06 22.98
C GLU A 347 -1.03 -5.56 22.98
N LYS A 348 -2.33 -5.89 22.90
CA LYS A 348 -2.83 -7.28 22.99
C LYS A 348 -3.22 -7.90 21.64
N PHE A 349 -2.91 -7.25 20.54
CA PHE A 349 -3.41 -7.69 19.23
C PHE A 349 -3.09 -9.15 18.92
N PHE A 350 -1.87 -9.61 19.18
CA PHE A 350 -1.44 -10.98 18.90
C PHE A 350 -1.90 -12.03 19.94
N GLN A 351 -2.58 -11.60 21.00
CA GLN A 351 -3.33 -12.49 21.89
C GLN A 351 -4.74 -12.72 21.35
N ASP A 352 -5.37 -11.67 20.82
CA ASP A 352 -6.71 -11.70 20.31
C ASP A 352 -6.74 -12.34 18.90
N ILE A 353 -5.80 -11.96 18.03
CA ILE A 353 -5.69 -12.46 16.67
C ILE A 353 -4.40 -13.27 16.52
N THR A 354 -4.54 -14.59 16.55
CA THR A 354 -3.41 -15.52 16.41
C THR A 354 -3.34 -16.13 15.01
N ALA A 355 -2.13 -16.55 14.60
CA ALA A 355 -1.95 -17.20 13.30
C ALA A 355 -0.93 -18.34 13.37
N ASP A 356 -1.02 -19.29 12.40
CA ASP A 356 0.04 -20.27 12.15
C ASP A 356 1.23 -19.61 11.43
N HIS A 357 0.95 -18.64 10.55
CA HIS A 357 1.95 -17.94 9.74
C HIS A 357 1.72 -16.43 9.80
N TYR A 358 2.75 -15.69 10.19
CA TYR A 358 2.77 -14.23 10.18
C TYR A 358 3.69 -13.75 9.05
N ILE A 359 3.19 -12.89 8.18
CA ILE A 359 3.94 -12.36 7.03
C ILE A 359 4.29 -10.90 7.30
N PHE A 360 5.57 -10.59 7.22
CA PHE A 360 6.11 -9.24 7.27
C PHE A 360 6.64 -8.88 5.88
N CYS A 361 6.01 -7.90 5.25
CA CYS A 361 6.46 -7.31 4.00
C CYS A 361 7.23 -6.03 4.33
N ALA A 362 8.52 -6.15 4.60
CA ALA A 362 9.38 -5.05 5.04
C ALA A 362 10.83 -5.31 4.69
N ASN A 363 11.60 -4.26 4.42
CA ASN A 363 13.02 -4.35 4.06
C ASN A 363 13.94 -3.52 4.99
N GLY A 364 13.41 -2.98 6.10
CA GLY A 364 14.15 -2.11 7.03
C GLY A 364 13.92 -0.62 6.79
N ALA A 365 13.17 -0.24 5.75
CA ALA A 365 12.73 1.14 5.57
C ALA A 365 11.85 1.57 6.75
N HIS A 366 11.94 2.83 7.16
CA HIS A 366 11.20 3.38 8.32
C HIS A 366 11.36 2.55 9.61
N HIS A 367 12.46 1.80 9.73
CA HIS A 367 12.72 0.84 10.80
C HIS A 367 11.71 -0.32 10.91
N ASN A 368 10.94 -0.60 9.83
CA ASN A 368 10.00 -1.70 9.79
C ASN A 368 10.67 -3.04 9.37
N PRO A 369 10.26 -4.19 10.01
CA PRO A 369 9.32 -4.26 11.13
C PRO A 369 9.96 -3.78 12.44
N ASP A 370 9.19 -3.06 13.27
CA ASP A 370 9.66 -2.61 14.57
C ASP A 370 10.03 -3.79 15.47
N LEU A 371 11.16 -3.67 16.16
CA LEU A 371 11.63 -4.71 17.08
C LEU A 371 10.65 -4.94 18.22
N ALA A 372 9.99 -3.88 18.70
CA ALA A 372 8.97 -3.94 19.74
C ALA A 372 7.75 -4.76 19.32
N VAL A 373 7.32 -4.63 18.07
CA VAL A 373 6.21 -5.42 17.50
C VAL A 373 6.58 -6.89 17.42
N LEU A 374 7.79 -7.21 16.97
CA LEU A 374 8.29 -8.58 16.89
C LEU A 374 8.39 -9.22 18.28
N ASP A 375 8.93 -8.51 19.28
CA ASP A 375 9.01 -8.99 20.64
C ASP A 375 7.62 -9.21 21.24
N ALA A 376 6.70 -8.26 21.09
CA ALA A 376 5.33 -8.37 21.57
C ALA A 376 4.61 -9.58 20.95
N LEU A 377 4.72 -9.76 19.62
CA LEU A 377 4.16 -10.93 18.95
C LEU A 377 4.72 -12.22 19.51
N ILE A 378 6.05 -12.33 19.58
CA ILE A 378 6.72 -13.56 20.03
C ILE A 378 6.38 -13.85 21.47
N ASP A 379 6.39 -12.86 22.37
CA ASP A 379 6.06 -13.01 23.79
C ASP A 379 4.61 -13.48 23.95
N GLN A 380 3.66 -12.80 23.32
CA GLN A 380 2.24 -13.14 23.41
C GLN A 380 1.97 -14.56 22.90
N ARG A 381 2.68 -15.00 21.85
CA ARG A 381 2.56 -16.35 21.30
C ARG A 381 3.28 -17.41 22.14
N LEU A 382 4.37 -17.08 22.83
CA LEU A 382 5.13 -18.04 23.62
C LEU A 382 4.65 -18.15 25.07
N VAL A 383 4.18 -17.06 25.68
CA VAL A 383 3.73 -17.01 27.09
C VAL A 383 2.25 -17.39 27.23
N GLY A 384 1.42 -17.05 26.24
CA GLY A 384 -0.01 -17.33 26.24
C GLY A 384 -0.38 -18.82 26.31
N ASP A 385 -1.66 -19.11 26.50
CA ASP A 385 -2.20 -20.47 26.59
C ASP A 385 -2.17 -21.22 25.27
N ASP A 386 -2.07 -20.51 24.15
CA ASP A 386 -1.94 -21.09 22.81
C ASP A 386 -0.58 -21.77 22.64
N ARG A 387 -0.57 -23.11 22.66
CA ARG A 387 0.63 -23.93 22.50
C ARG A 387 0.98 -24.26 21.04
N ARG A 388 0.21 -23.79 20.08
CA ARG A 388 0.45 -24.06 18.66
C ARG A 388 1.81 -23.52 18.22
N ARG A 389 2.45 -24.20 17.29
CA ARG A 389 3.64 -23.71 16.59
C ARG A 389 3.24 -22.60 15.66
N PHE A 390 4.15 -21.63 15.44
CA PHE A 390 3.94 -20.55 14.49
C PHE A 390 5.23 -20.21 13.75
N LYS A 391 5.07 -19.55 12.61
CA LYS A 391 6.22 -19.19 11.77
C LYS A 391 6.13 -17.75 11.30
N LEU A 392 7.24 -17.04 11.42
CA LEU A 392 7.43 -15.70 10.87
C LEU A 392 8.05 -15.80 9.47
N TRP A 393 7.51 -15.05 8.53
CA TRP A 393 7.97 -14.98 7.16
C TRP A 393 8.27 -13.53 6.80
N PHE A 394 9.46 -13.28 6.24
CA PHE A 394 9.90 -11.95 5.84
C PHE A 394 10.20 -11.95 4.35
N ASN A 395 9.56 -11.04 3.60
CA ASN A 395 9.76 -10.90 2.16
C ASN A 395 11.09 -10.27 1.77
N SER A 396 11.90 -9.88 2.75
CA SER A 396 13.25 -9.35 2.58
C SER A 396 14.20 -9.84 3.67
N SER A 397 15.44 -9.35 3.65
CA SER A 397 16.51 -9.64 4.62
C SER A 397 17.59 -8.57 4.55
N SER A 398 18.55 -8.61 5.47
CA SER A 398 19.72 -7.73 5.42
C SER A 398 20.54 -7.85 4.14
N ARG A 399 20.42 -8.95 3.39
CA ARG A 399 21.10 -9.16 2.10
C ARG A 399 20.38 -8.52 0.92
N LEU A 400 19.08 -8.36 0.99
CA LEU A 400 18.24 -7.83 -0.09
C LEU A 400 17.88 -6.36 0.11
N ALA A 401 17.96 -5.86 1.35
CA ALA A 401 17.70 -4.46 1.65
C ALA A 401 18.66 -3.54 0.87
N SER A 402 18.10 -2.50 0.25
CA SER A 402 18.80 -1.67 -0.74
C SER A 402 19.77 -0.66 -0.14
N ARG A 403 19.51 -0.16 1.09
CA ARG A 403 20.32 0.89 1.73
C ARG A 403 21.08 0.35 2.94
N PRO A 404 22.28 0.87 3.27
CA PRO A 404 23.04 0.44 4.43
C PRO A 404 22.29 0.51 5.76
N SER A 405 21.51 1.59 5.99
CA SER A 405 20.64 1.74 7.18
C SER A 405 19.58 0.64 7.26
N TYR A 406 18.93 0.32 6.15
CA TYR A 406 17.93 -0.76 6.07
C TYR A 406 18.57 -2.13 6.33
N GLN A 407 19.77 -2.37 5.77
CA GLN A 407 20.53 -3.60 6.02
C GLN A 407 20.90 -3.76 7.49
N GLU A 408 21.29 -2.66 8.14
CA GLU A 408 21.61 -2.66 9.56
C GLU A 408 20.37 -2.98 10.41
N HIS A 409 19.25 -2.34 10.13
CA HIS A 409 17.99 -2.63 10.82
C HIS A 409 17.58 -4.10 10.63
N MET A 410 17.59 -4.60 9.40
CA MET A 410 17.26 -6.00 9.12
C MET A 410 18.21 -6.99 9.79
N ARG A 411 19.50 -6.66 10.01
CA ARG A 411 20.38 -7.50 10.84
C ARG A 411 19.91 -7.56 12.31
N LYS A 412 19.39 -6.44 12.86
CA LYS A 412 18.80 -6.44 14.22
C LYS A 412 17.56 -7.33 14.27
N VAL A 413 16.69 -7.24 13.26
CA VAL A 413 15.50 -8.11 13.10
C VAL A 413 15.91 -9.58 13.02
N GLU A 414 16.88 -9.92 12.17
CA GLU A 414 17.39 -11.29 12.01
C GLU A 414 17.98 -11.83 13.32
N ALA A 415 18.75 -11.02 14.05
CA ALA A 415 19.34 -11.38 15.34
C ALA A 415 18.27 -11.61 16.40
N LEU A 416 17.29 -10.72 16.53
CA LEU A 416 16.16 -10.85 17.46
C LEU A 416 15.42 -12.16 17.21
N VAL A 417 14.93 -12.34 15.98
CA VAL A 417 14.09 -13.49 15.62
C VAL A 417 14.82 -14.81 15.77
N SER A 418 16.10 -14.88 15.37
CA SER A 418 16.90 -16.11 15.54
C SER A 418 17.18 -16.43 17.02
N GLY A 419 17.50 -15.43 17.84
CA GLY A 419 17.71 -15.58 19.27
C GLY A 419 16.45 -16.09 19.98
N ARG A 420 15.29 -15.48 19.69
CA ARG A 420 13.99 -15.89 20.24
C ARG A 420 13.57 -17.28 19.76
N ALA A 421 13.85 -17.64 18.51
CA ALA A 421 13.55 -18.97 17.98
C ALA A 421 14.38 -20.05 18.69
N ALA A 422 15.66 -19.81 18.96
CA ALA A 422 16.52 -20.73 19.72
C ALA A 422 15.97 -21.00 21.14
N GLN A 423 15.37 -19.99 21.78
CA GLN A 423 14.77 -20.10 23.11
C GLN A 423 13.35 -20.72 23.12
N SER A 424 12.69 -20.76 21.97
CA SER A 424 11.27 -21.13 21.83
C SER A 424 10.96 -22.63 21.98
N ARG A 425 11.95 -23.48 22.19
CA ARG A 425 11.83 -24.95 22.20
C ARG A 425 11.13 -25.50 20.92
N GLY A 426 11.40 -24.87 19.78
CA GLY A 426 10.86 -25.25 18.48
C GLY A 426 9.42 -24.84 18.19
N ARG A 427 8.82 -23.98 19.03
CA ARG A 427 7.49 -23.41 18.78
C ARG A 427 7.52 -22.30 17.75
N LEU A 428 8.57 -21.45 17.76
CA LEU A 428 8.81 -20.41 16.75
C LEU A 428 9.72 -20.94 15.66
N LYS A 429 9.28 -20.78 14.41
CA LYS A 429 10.10 -20.93 13.22
C LYS A 429 10.11 -19.61 12.46
N TYR A 430 11.10 -19.44 11.58
CA TYR A 430 11.17 -18.23 10.74
C TYR A 430 11.79 -18.53 9.37
N ARG A 431 11.58 -17.60 8.45
CA ARG A 431 12.21 -17.60 7.13
C ARG A 431 12.35 -16.17 6.63
N PHE A 432 13.54 -15.79 6.28
CA PHE A 432 13.86 -14.58 5.53
C PHE A 432 14.06 -14.91 4.05
N LEU A 433 13.59 -14.06 3.15
CA LEU A 433 13.94 -14.14 1.75
C LEU A 433 15.35 -13.56 1.59
N ASN A 434 16.32 -14.45 1.35
CA ASN A 434 17.73 -14.09 1.21
C ASN A 434 18.20 -14.05 -0.24
N ARG A 435 17.39 -14.59 -1.16
CA ARG A 435 17.61 -14.65 -2.61
C ARG A 435 16.33 -15.06 -3.32
N GLY A 436 16.24 -14.69 -4.60
CA GLY A 436 15.06 -14.96 -5.42
C GLY A 436 13.99 -13.88 -5.25
N SER A 437 12.87 -14.08 -5.91
CA SER A 437 11.82 -13.07 -6.09
C SER A 437 10.59 -13.30 -5.22
N LYS A 438 10.42 -14.50 -4.67
CA LYS A 438 9.17 -14.90 -3.99
C LYS A 438 9.34 -16.16 -3.15
N PHE A 439 8.39 -16.39 -2.26
CA PHE A 439 8.21 -17.69 -1.60
C PHE A 439 6.72 -18.05 -1.49
N LYS A 440 6.45 -19.33 -1.28
CA LYS A 440 5.09 -19.84 -1.03
C LYS A 440 4.90 -20.08 0.46
N VAL A 441 3.76 -19.60 0.98
CA VAL A 441 3.31 -19.85 2.36
C VAL A 441 2.24 -20.95 2.30
N PRO A 442 2.35 -22.01 3.09
CA PRO A 442 1.28 -23.00 3.21
C PRO A 442 0.07 -22.37 3.92
N VAL A 443 -1.13 -22.61 3.43
CA VAL A 443 -2.38 -22.17 4.03
C VAL A 443 -3.18 -23.37 4.48
#